data_175824b2bc8334897a6896c21cf5ff33
#
_entry.id   175824b2bc8334897a6896c21cf5ff33
#
_cell.length_a   1.000
_cell.length_b   1.000
_cell.length_c   1.000
_cell.angle_alpha   90.00
_cell.angle_beta   90.00
_cell.angle_gamma   90.00
#
_symmetry.space_group_name_H-M   'P 1'
#
loop_
_entity.id
_entity.type
_entity.pdbx_description
1 polymer ?
#
loop_
_entity_poly.entity_id
_entity_poly.type
_entity_poly.pdbx_seq_one_letter_code
_entity_poly.pdbx_strand_id
1 'polypeptide(L)'
;MFENKSNYGIIQIEKRRLIMKILHLADLHLGKILQEQSFLEDQKYMLNKIIEKIKEENIETILISGDIYDRSIPPTEAVDLLDEFLNVLIRELKRKVFIIAGNHDSKERLGFGNKIFEEEGLYISSKYDGKIKKVELEDEYGKLNIYMLPFVKPVEVKQYFDDEQFGYDEMIHKIIEKEEINTNERNII
;
A
#
# COMPACT_ATOMS: atom_id res chain seq x y z
N MET A 1 35.75 56.29 -12.97
CA MET A 1 34.81 55.89 -11.93
C MET A 1 33.79 54.98 -12.61
N PHE A 2 34.06 53.67 -12.63
CA PHE A 2 33.20 52.69 -13.31
C PHE A 2 32.50 51.88 -12.22
N GLU A 3 31.19 52.10 -12.08
CA GLU A 3 30.35 51.28 -11.24
C GLU A 3 30.06 49.93 -11.90
N ASN A 4 30.57 48.87 -11.32
CA ASN A 4 30.28 47.50 -11.69
C ASN A 4 28.96 47.10 -11.04
N LYS A 5 27.85 47.11 -11.80
CA LYS A 5 26.59 46.47 -11.39
C LYS A 5 26.65 45.00 -11.73
N SER A 6 26.96 44.14 -10.76
CA SER A 6 26.79 42.69 -10.88
C SER A 6 25.31 42.35 -10.83
N ASN A 7 24.72 42.03 -11.98
CA ASN A 7 23.39 41.41 -12.06
C ASN A 7 23.48 39.95 -11.60
N TYR A 8 23.14 39.69 -10.35
CA TYR A 8 22.82 38.32 -9.91
C TYR A 8 21.44 37.97 -10.45
N GLY A 9 21.41 37.20 -11.54
CA GLY A 9 20.20 36.60 -12.04
C GLY A 9 19.65 35.60 -11.02
N ILE A 10 18.55 35.94 -10.39
CA ILE A 10 17.79 34.98 -9.56
C ILE A 10 17.17 33.97 -10.53
N ILE A 11 17.75 32.77 -10.59
CA ILE A 11 17.11 31.65 -11.28
C ILE A 11 15.90 31.27 -10.44
N GLN A 12 14.70 31.72 -10.84
CA GLN A 12 13.47 31.17 -10.33
C GLN A 12 13.37 29.73 -10.87
N ILE A 13 13.72 28.77 -10.02
CA ILE A 13 13.39 27.37 -10.26
C ILE A 13 11.88 27.29 -10.07
N GLU A 14 11.12 27.28 -11.17
CA GLU A 14 9.71 26.89 -11.12
C GLU A 14 9.67 25.50 -10.46
N LYS A 15 9.19 25.45 -9.23
CA LYS A 15 8.86 24.19 -8.58
C LYS A 15 7.79 23.53 -9.44
N ARG A 16 8.20 22.55 -10.30
CA ARG A 16 7.23 21.69 -10.96
C ARG A 16 6.34 21.12 -9.85
N ARG A 17 5.08 21.45 -9.93
CA ARG A 17 4.08 20.89 -9.04
C ARG A 17 4.09 19.38 -9.19
N LEU A 18 4.55 18.67 -8.17
CA LEU A 18 4.64 17.21 -8.16
C LEU A 18 3.33 16.66 -7.61
N ILE A 19 2.45 16.27 -8.52
CA ILE A 19 1.26 15.48 -8.17
C ILE A 19 1.73 14.09 -7.78
N MET A 20 1.35 13.63 -6.59
CA MET A 20 1.63 12.25 -6.15
C MET A 20 0.93 11.26 -7.09
N LYS A 21 1.71 10.44 -7.78
CA LYS A 21 1.19 9.34 -8.59
C LYS A 21 1.07 8.09 -7.73
N ILE A 22 -0.07 7.44 -7.79
CA ILE A 22 -0.37 6.23 -7.04
C ILE A 22 -0.62 5.08 -8.02
N LEU A 23 0.01 3.94 -7.77
CA LEU A 23 -0.30 2.68 -8.43
C LEU A 23 -1.12 1.81 -7.49
N HIS A 24 -2.24 1.32 -7.94
CA HIS A 24 -3.07 0.37 -7.21
C HIS A 24 -2.99 -1.00 -7.84
N LEU A 25 -2.56 -1.98 -7.07
CA LEU A 25 -2.48 -3.40 -7.39
C LEU A 25 -3.39 -4.17 -6.46
N ALA A 26 -3.91 -5.31 -6.91
CA ALA A 26 -4.68 -6.25 -6.10
C ALA A 26 -4.48 -7.67 -6.64
N ASP A 27 -4.77 -8.67 -5.83
CA ASP A 27 -4.90 -10.08 -6.27
C ASP A 27 -3.65 -10.60 -6.97
N LEU A 28 -2.46 -10.40 -6.38
CA LEU A 28 -1.21 -10.88 -6.95
C LEU A 28 -1.14 -12.41 -6.98
N HIS A 29 -1.76 -13.08 -5.99
CA HIS A 29 -1.79 -14.53 -5.85
C HIS A 29 -0.45 -15.21 -6.11
N LEU A 30 0.64 -14.67 -5.52
CA LEU A 30 1.98 -15.21 -5.72
C LEU A 30 2.06 -16.67 -5.30
N GLY A 31 2.70 -17.48 -6.14
CA GLY A 31 2.80 -18.93 -5.95
C GLY A 31 1.57 -19.72 -6.45
N LYS A 32 0.74 -19.12 -7.30
CA LYS A 32 -0.41 -19.79 -7.92
C LYS A 32 0.02 -20.98 -8.77
N ILE A 33 -0.70 -22.09 -8.61
CA ILE A 33 -0.56 -23.30 -9.40
C ILE A 33 -1.91 -23.61 -10.04
N LEU A 34 -1.93 -23.82 -11.35
CA LEU A 34 -3.12 -24.23 -12.09
C LEU A 34 -2.78 -25.48 -12.92
N GLN A 35 -3.55 -26.56 -12.78
CA GLN A 35 -3.32 -27.82 -13.49
C GLN A 35 -1.86 -28.29 -13.41
N GLU A 36 -1.29 -28.28 -12.20
CA GLU A 36 0.12 -28.65 -11.92
C GLU A 36 1.17 -27.71 -12.53
N GLN A 37 0.77 -26.66 -13.24
CA GLN A 37 1.66 -25.64 -13.76
C GLN A 37 1.83 -24.49 -12.74
N SER A 38 3.06 -24.20 -12.36
CA SER A 38 3.39 -23.05 -11.55
C SER A 38 3.39 -21.77 -12.41
N PHE A 39 2.77 -20.71 -11.93
CA PHE A 39 2.76 -19.40 -12.59
C PHE A 39 3.88 -18.47 -12.09
N LEU A 40 4.80 -18.97 -11.28
CA LEU A 40 5.77 -18.13 -10.58
C LEU A 40 6.66 -17.33 -11.53
N GLU A 41 7.12 -17.96 -12.64
CA GLU A 41 7.93 -17.26 -13.65
C GLU A 41 7.14 -16.17 -14.38
N ASP A 42 5.87 -16.42 -14.70
CA ASP A 42 4.99 -15.40 -15.29
C ASP A 42 4.72 -14.26 -14.32
N GLN A 43 4.55 -14.58 -13.04
CA GLN A 43 4.38 -13.60 -11.97
C GLN A 43 5.65 -12.76 -11.78
N LYS A 44 6.82 -13.36 -11.81
CA LYS A 44 8.11 -12.66 -11.80
C LYS A 44 8.25 -11.71 -12.98
N TYR A 45 7.90 -12.19 -14.19
CA TYR A 45 7.91 -11.35 -15.39
C TYR A 45 6.95 -10.15 -15.24
N MET A 46 5.71 -10.39 -14.74
CA MET A 46 4.71 -9.34 -14.51
C MET A 46 5.22 -8.30 -13.51
N LEU A 47 5.77 -8.73 -12.36
CA LEU A 47 6.29 -7.80 -11.35
C LEU A 47 7.45 -6.95 -11.89
N ASN A 48 8.33 -7.53 -12.72
CA ASN A 48 9.39 -6.77 -13.38
C ASN A 48 8.82 -5.70 -14.33
N LYS A 49 7.75 -6.01 -15.07
CA LYS A 49 7.06 -5.03 -15.92
C LYS A 49 6.39 -3.92 -15.11
N ILE A 50 5.86 -4.25 -13.94
CA ILE A 50 5.33 -3.25 -12.99
C ILE A 50 6.46 -2.33 -12.51
N ILE A 51 7.63 -2.87 -12.14
CA ILE A 51 8.79 -2.07 -11.74
C ILE A 51 9.23 -1.12 -12.86
N GLU A 52 9.30 -1.61 -14.11
CA GLU A 52 9.62 -0.76 -15.27
C GLU A 52 8.63 0.41 -15.36
N LYS A 53 7.33 0.13 -15.25
CA LYS A 53 6.27 1.13 -15.32
C LYS A 53 6.34 2.14 -14.18
N ILE A 54 6.64 1.70 -12.96
CA ILE A 54 6.85 2.57 -11.79
C ILE A 54 7.99 3.56 -12.05
N LYS A 55 9.09 3.09 -12.66
CA LYS A 55 10.23 3.94 -13.03
C LYS A 55 9.86 4.94 -14.13
N GLU A 56 9.26 4.48 -15.21
CA GLU A 56 8.87 5.30 -16.36
C GLU A 56 7.93 6.44 -15.97
N GLU A 57 6.90 6.13 -15.18
CA GLU A 57 5.86 7.08 -14.77
C GLU A 57 6.24 7.88 -13.52
N ASN A 58 7.37 7.57 -12.91
CA ASN A 58 7.79 8.12 -11.62
C ASN A 58 6.69 8.01 -10.56
N ILE A 59 6.14 6.81 -10.38
CA ILE A 59 5.11 6.53 -9.38
C ILE A 59 5.76 6.53 -7.99
N GLU A 60 5.19 7.24 -7.03
CA GLU A 60 5.79 7.44 -5.70
C GLU A 60 5.17 6.53 -4.64
N THR A 61 3.91 6.14 -4.83
CA THR A 61 3.13 5.40 -3.85
C THR A 61 2.48 4.18 -4.50
N ILE A 62 2.60 3.03 -3.87
CA ILE A 62 2.04 1.77 -4.34
C ILE A 62 1.06 1.24 -3.28
N LEU A 63 -0.17 0.96 -3.69
CA LEU A 63 -1.18 0.30 -2.87
C LEU A 63 -1.35 -1.14 -3.37
N ILE A 64 -1.29 -2.13 -2.47
CA ILE A 64 -1.50 -3.54 -2.78
C ILE A 64 -2.66 -4.04 -1.92
N SER A 65 -3.82 -4.23 -2.56
CA SER A 65 -5.08 -4.47 -1.88
C SER A 65 -5.44 -5.95 -1.82
N GLY A 66 -4.74 -6.67 -0.95
CA GLY A 66 -5.07 -8.04 -0.57
C GLY A 66 -4.63 -9.12 -1.56
N ASP A 67 -4.79 -10.35 -1.12
CA ASP A 67 -4.47 -11.59 -1.82
C ASP A 67 -3.08 -11.56 -2.46
N ILE A 68 -2.10 -11.23 -1.58
CA ILE A 68 -0.68 -11.16 -1.95
C ILE A 68 -0.20 -12.54 -2.38
N TYR A 69 -0.56 -13.56 -1.60
CA TYR A 69 -0.25 -14.95 -1.88
C TYR A 69 -1.51 -15.74 -2.28
N ASP A 70 -1.33 -16.78 -3.08
CA ASP A 70 -2.42 -17.68 -3.47
C ASP A 70 -2.95 -18.52 -2.29
N ARG A 71 -2.15 -18.67 -1.23
CA ARG A 71 -2.47 -19.47 -0.03
C ARG A 71 -1.89 -18.85 1.22
N SER A 72 -2.55 -19.11 2.34
CA SER A 72 -2.07 -18.67 3.67
C SER A 72 -0.71 -19.24 4.09
N ILE A 73 -0.28 -20.35 3.47
CA ILE A 73 1.06 -20.91 3.57
C ILE A 73 1.65 -20.93 2.14
N PRO A 74 2.29 -19.85 1.71
CA PRO A 74 2.89 -19.77 0.39
C PRO A 74 4.13 -20.64 0.26
N PRO A 75 4.51 -21.08 -0.94
CA PRO A 75 5.81 -21.69 -1.19
C PRO A 75 6.92 -20.67 -0.96
N THR A 76 8.11 -21.14 -0.60
CA THR A 76 9.27 -20.28 -0.29
C THR A 76 9.61 -19.36 -1.44
N GLU A 77 9.56 -19.86 -2.66
CA GLU A 77 9.86 -19.11 -3.88
C GLU A 77 8.89 -17.93 -4.12
N ALA A 78 7.65 -18.05 -3.64
CA ALA A 78 6.70 -16.94 -3.71
C ALA A 78 7.01 -15.87 -2.65
N VAL A 79 7.52 -16.29 -1.48
CA VAL A 79 7.96 -15.37 -0.43
C VAL A 79 9.20 -14.61 -0.90
N ASP A 80 10.17 -15.32 -1.49
CA ASP A 80 11.39 -14.73 -2.04
C ASP A 80 11.06 -13.73 -3.16
N LEU A 81 10.10 -14.07 -4.04
CA LEU A 81 9.66 -13.19 -5.12
C LEU A 81 9.04 -11.88 -4.60
N LEU A 82 8.21 -11.96 -3.54
CA LEU A 82 7.67 -10.76 -2.89
C LEU A 82 8.79 -9.93 -2.25
N ASP A 83 9.72 -10.58 -1.55
CA ASP A 83 10.85 -9.90 -0.91
C ASP A 83 11.71 -9.16 -1.94
N GLU A 84 12.07 -9.81 -3.06
CA GLU A 84 12.79 -9.18 -4.18
C GLU A 84 12.03 -7.94 -4.70
N PHE A 85 10.72 -8.07 -4.93
CA PHE A 85 9.89 -6.98 -5.43
C PHE A 85 9.85 -5.79 -4.45
N LEU A 86 9.61 -6.06 -3.17
CA LEU A 86 9.56 -5.02 -2.13
C LEU A 86 10.93 -4.35 -1.92
N ASN A 87 12.02 -5.11 -1.97
CA ASN A 87 13.37 -4.56 -1.87
C ASN A 87 13.66 -3.54 -2.98
N VAL A 88 13.28 -3.87 -4.23
CA VAL A 88 13.42 -2.92 -5.34
C VAL A 88 12.59 -1.66 -5.11
N LEU A 89 11.31 -1.80 -4.73
CA LEU A 89 10.43 -0.65 -4.53
C LEU A 89 10.91 0.27 -3.40
N ILE A 90 11.27 -0.31 -2.27
CA ILE A 90 11.53 0.43 -1.03
C ILE A 90 12.98 0.91 -0.97
N ARG A 91 13.95 0.02 -1.21
CA ARG A 91 15.36 0.34 -1.02
C ARG A 91 16.00 1.01 -2.23
N GLU A 92 15.71 0.51 -3.44
CA GLU A 92 16.31 1.06 -4.64
C GLU A 92 15.56 2.30 -5.13
N LEU A 93 14.22 2.20 -5.24
CA LEU A 93 13.39 3.27 -5.80
C LEU A 93 12.88 4.25 -4.74
N LYS A 94 13.01 3.95 -3.43
CA LYS A 94 12.55 4.79 -2.31
C LYS A 94 11.06 5.11 -2.40
N ARG A 95 10.25 4.13 -2.78
CA ARG A 95 8.78 4.26 -2.88
C ARG A 95 8.11 3.90 -1.58
N LYS A 96 6.95 4.50 -1.32
CA LYS A 96 6.08 4.09 -0.21
C LYS A 96 5.16 2.99 -0.67
N VAL A 97 5.09 1.90 0.09
CA VAL A 97 4.28 0.73 -0.24
C VAL A 97 3.29 0.47 0.88
N PHE A 98 2.03 0.31 0.52
CA PHE A 98 0.92 0.05 1.43
C PHE A 98 0.31 -1.30 1.08
N ILE A 99 0.25 -2.20 2.04
CA ILE A 99 -0.28 -3.56 1.86
C ILE A 99 -1.39 -3.79 2.88
N ILE A 100 -2.53 -4.26 2.41
CA ILE A 100 -3.56 -4.84 3.26
C ILE A 100 -3.68 -6.33 3.00
N ALA A 101 -4.02 -7.12 4.02
CA ALA A 101 -4.26 -8.55 3.86
C ALA A 101 -5.60 -8.80 3.17
N GLY A 102 -5.62 -9.74 2.23
CA GLY A 102 -6.82 -10.30 1.64
C GLY A 102 -7.32 -11.55 2.37
N ASN A 103 -8.28 -12.25 1.76
CA ASN A 103 -8.85 -13.45 2.36
C ASN A 103 -7.97 -14.71 2.20
N HIS A 104 -7.05 -14.72 1.24
CA HIS A 104 -6.08 -15.79 1.04
C HIS A 104 -4.85 -15.66 1.95
N ASP A 105 -4.56 -14.44 2.42
CA ASP A 105 -3.35 -14.15 3.19
C ASP A 105 -3.44 -14.65 4.63
N SER A 106 -2.31 -15.09 5.20
CA SER A 106 -2.17 -15.27 6.64
C SER A 106 -1.89 -13.93 7.31
N LYS A 107 -2.82 -13.48 8.15
CA LYS A 107 -2.73 -12.23 8.89
C LYS A 107 -1.45 -12.14 9.74
N GLU A 108 -1.07 -13.26 10.37
CA GLU A 108 0.10 -13.35 11.23
C GLU A 108 1.41 -13.28 10.44
N ARG A 109 1.49 -14.01 9.32
CA ARG A 109 2.69 -14.05 8.47
C ARG A 109 2.92 -12.72 7.78
N LEU A 110 1.87 -12.15 7.17
CA LEU A 110 1.96 -10.87 6.48
C LEU A 110 2.25 -9.73 7.46
N GLY A 111 1.70 -9.79 8.67
CA GLY A 111 1.91 -8.77 9.71
C GLY A 111 3.23 -8.87 10.47
N PHE A 112 4.05 -9.91 10.21
CA PHE A 112 5.32 -10.06 10.89
C PHE A 112 6.28 -8.91 10.55
N GLY A 113 6.84 -8.27 11.59
CA GLY A 113 7.81 -7.18 11.42
C GLY A 113 7.23 -5.84 10.95
N ASN A 114 5.92 -5.70 10.80
CA ASN A 114 5.27 -4.52 10.22
C ASN A 114 5.74 -3.19 10.82
N LYS A 115 5.92 -3.12 12.17
CA LYS A 115 6.37 -1.90 12.85
C LYS A 115 7.79 -1.49 12.47
N ILE A 116 8.66 -2.47 12.21
CA ILE A 116 10.05 -2.21 11.78
C ILE A 116 10.05 -1.71 10.34
N PHE A 117 9.21 -2.28 9.49
CA PHE A 117 9.14 -1.93 8.08
C PHE A 117 8.55 -0.54 7.82
N GLU A 118 7.72 -0.02 8.73
CA GLU A 118 7.15 1.32 8.61
C GLU A 118 8.22 2.43 8.52
N GLU A 119 9.32 2.27 9.23
CA GLU A 119 10.44 3.22 9.20
C GLU A 119 11.12 3.26 7.82
N GLU A 120 11.03 2.16 7.07
CA GLU A 120 11.56 2.05 5.71
C GLU A 120 10.54 2.43 4.61
N GLY A 121 9.30 2.76 4.99
CA GLY A 121 8.24 3.15 4.06
C GLY A 121 7.34 2.00 3.57
N LEU A 122 7.39 0.84 4.23
CA LEU A 122 6.46 -0.27 4.01
C LEU A 122 5.42 -0.32 5.13
N TYR A 123 4.19 -0.02 4.78
CA TYR A 123 3.05 -0.02 5.69
C TYR A 123 2.21 -1.27 5.45
N ILE A 124 2.04 -2.10 6.48
CA ILE A 124 1.22 -3.32 6.38
C ILE A 124 0.08 -3.24 7.39
N SER A 125 -1.13 -3.53 6.92
CA SER A 125 -2.32 -3.75 7.74
C SER A 125 -2.86 -5.14 7.48
N SER A 126 -2.53 -6.07 8.37
CA SER A 126 -2.90 -7.49 8.17
C SER A 126 -4.16 -7.89 8.92
N LYS A 127 -4.55 -7.16 9.96
CA LYS A 127 -5.76 -7.44 10.76
C LYS A 127 -6.36 -6.15 11.32
N TYR A 128 -7.67 -6.17 11.49
CA TYR A 128 -8.41 -5.11 12.16
C TYR A 128 -8.39 -5.36 13.68
N ASP A 129 -8.03 -4.36 14.44
CA ASP A 129 -7.95 -4.40 15.91
C ASP A 129 -8.88 -3.40 16.60
N GLY A 130 -9.95 -3.00 15.91
CA GLY A 130 -10.95 -2.04 16.40
C GLY A 130 -10.79 -0.63 15.84
N LYS A 131 -9.73 -0.39 15.05
CA LYS A 131 -9.48 0.85 14.29
C LYS A 131 -8.89 0.54 12.93
N ILE A 132 -9.19 1.38 11.93
CA ILE A 132 -8.49 1.32 10.65
C ILE A 132 -7.12 1.99 10.80
N LYS A 133 -6.06 1.32 10.34
CA LYS A 133 -4.74 1.93 10.27
C LYS A 133 -4.76 3.07 9.27
N LYS A 134 -4.51 4.29 9.76
CA LYS A 134 -4.44 5.50 8.94
C LYS A 134 -2.98 5.93 8.76
N VAL A 135 -2.60 6.26 7.54
CA VAL A 135 -1.31 6.90 7.22
C VAL A 135 -1.58 8.17 6.44
N GLU A 136 -0.97 9.27 6.86
CA GLU A 136 -1.09 10.57 6.22
C GLU A 136 0.11 10.81 5.32
N LEU A 137 -0.17 11.16 4.08
CA LEU A 137 0.78 11.66 3.11
C LEU A 137 0.46 13.12 2.80
N GLU A 138 1.39 13.83 2.19
CA GLU A 138 1.20 15.22 1.78
C GLU A 138 1.88 15.46 0.45
N ASP A 139 1.20 16.18 -0.44
CA ASP A 139 1.74 16.73 -1.67
C ASP A 139 1.31 18.20 -1.82
N GLU A 140 1.51 18.79 -2.98
CA GLU A 140 1.15 20.20 -3.22
C GLU A 140 -0.35 20.51 -3.13
N TYR A 141 -1.21 19.48 -3.21
CA TYR A 141 -2.66 19.61 -3.03
C TYR A 141 -3.12 19.38 -1.58
N GLY A 142 -2.16 19.29 -0.65
CA GLY A 142 -2.40 19.10 0.77
C GLY A 142 -2.40 17.62 1.18
N LYS A 143 -3.06 17.34 2.29
CA LYS A 143 -3.07 16.02 2.90
C LYS A 143 -3.81 14.98 2.07
N LEU A 144 -3.29 13.77 2.08
CA LEU A 144 -3.91 12.56 1.57
C LEU A 144 -3.87 11.50 2.67
N ASN A 145 -5.02 11.08 3.13
CA ASN A 145 -5.16 10.04 4.14
C ASN A 145 -5.39 8.68 3.46
N ILE A 146 -4.59 7.69 3.82
CA ILE A 146 -4.75 6.30 3.37
C ILE A 146 -5.24 5.49 4.56
N TYR A 147 -6.47 4.97 4.48
CA TYR A 147 -7.11 4.12 5.47
C TYR A 147 -6.97 2.66 5.02
N MET A 148 -6.22 1.89 5.76
CA MET A 148 -5.81 0.54 5.41
C MET A 148 -6.70 -0.48 6.11
N LEU A 149 -7.90 -0.72 5.58
CA LEU A 149 -8.82 -1.75 6.07
C LEU A 149 -8.49 -3.09 5.42
N PRO A 150 -7.95 -4.08 6.16
CA PRO A 150 -7.71 -5.41 5.61
C PRO A 150 -9.02 -6.20 5.47
N PHE A 151 -8.96 -7.35 4.81
CA PHE A 151 -10.09 -8.27 4.80
C PHE A 151 -10.47 -8.71 6.22
N VAL A 152 -11.74 -8.56 6.55
CA VAL A 152 -12.32 -8.92 7.85
C VAL A 152 -13.59 -9.72 7.69
N LYS A 153 -13.87 -10.60 8.66
CA LYS A 153 -15.14 -11.32 8.72
C LYS A 153 -16.01 -10.74 9.84
N PRO A 154 -17.35 -10.73 9.69
CA PRO A 154 -18.24 -10.20 10.72
C PRO A 154 -17.98 -10.79 12.11
N VAL A 155 -17.70 -12.09 12.21
CA VAL A 155 -17.39 -12.78 13.47
C VAL A 155 -16.12 -12.23 14.16
N GLU A 156 -15.15 -11.72 13.40
CA GLU A 156 -13.90 -11.15 13.94
C GLU A 156 -14.09 -9.74 14.45
N VAL A 157 -15.06 -9.03 13.90
CA VAL A 157 -15.27 -7.59 14.14
C VAL A 157 -16.30 -7.32 15.23
N LYS A 158 -17.27 -8.23 15.44
CA LYS A 158 -18.37 -8.05 16.37
C LYS A 158 -17.94 -7.65 17.80
N GLN A 159 -16.79 -8.14 18.27
CA GLN A 159 -16.24 -7.80 19.60
C GLN A 159 -15.94 -6.31 19.79
N TYR A 160 -15.84 -5.55 18.70
CA TYR A 160 -15.59 -4.10 18.71
C TYR A 160 -16.89 -3.28 18.60
N PHE A 161 -18.05 -3.94 18.49
CA PHE A 161 -19.38 -3.36 18.31
C PHE A 161 -20.43 -4.03 19.20
N ASP A 162 -20.11 -4.17 20.49
CA ASP A 162 -21.02 -4.71 21.54
C ASP A 162 -21.60 -6.10 21.21
N ASP A 163 -20.82 -6.93 20.49
CA ASP A 163 -21.20 -8.30 20.07
C ASP A 163 -22.47 -8.38 19.20
N GLU A 164 -22.87 -7.29 18.55
CA GLU A 164 -23.97 -7.30 17.59
C GLU A 164 -23.70 -8.25 16.42
N GLN A 165 -24.78 -8.85 15.91
CA GLN A 165 -24.72 -9.66 14.69
C GLN A 165 -25.12 -8.79 13.50
N PHE A 166 -24.25 -8.73 12.50
CA PHE A 166 -24.46 -7.97 11.27
C PHE A 166 -23.91 -8.71 10.05
N GLY A 167 -24.41 -8.35 8.87
CA GLY A 167 -23.90 -8.80 7.57
C GLY A 167 -22.64 -8.06 7.17
N TYR A 168 -22.06 -8.43 6.02
CA TYR A 168 -20.84 -7.79 5.51
C TYR A 168 -21.03 -6.29 5.25
N ASP A 169 -22.10 -5.89 4.60
CA ASP A 169 -22.36 -4.49 4.25
C ASP A 169 -22.50 -3.63 5.51
N GLU A 170 -23.31 -4.08 6.46
CA GLU A 170 -23.50 -3.37 7.73
C GLU A 170 -22.19 -3.28 8.53
N MET A 171 -21.38 -4.34 8.54
CA MET A 171 -20.07 -4.36 9.16
C MET A 171 -19.16 -3.25 8.58
N ILE A 172 -19.06 -3.17 7.26
CA ILE A 172 -18.22 -2.17 6.60
C ILE A 172 -18.71 -0.75 6.92
N HIS A 173 -20.03 -0.53 6.88
CA HIS A 173 -20.61 0.76 7.26
C HIS A 173 -20.24 1.15 8.71
N LYS A 174 -20.42 0.27 9.67
CA LYS A 174 -20.08 0.51 11.09
C LYS A 174 -18.59 0.79 11.29
N ILE A 175 -17.71 0.06 10.59
CA ILE A 175 -16.27 0.29 10.65
C ILE A 175 -15.93 1.69 10.13
N ILE A 176 -16.47 2.09 8.98
CA ILE A 176 -16.17 3.38 8.35
C ILE A 176 -16.75 4.54 9.17
N GLU A 177 -17.98 4.42 9.67
CA GLU A 177 -18.63 5.44 10.51
C GLU A 177 -17.84 5.73 11.79
N LYS A 178 -17.19 4.70 12.36
CA LYS A 178 -16.37 4.84 13.56
C LYS A 178 -15.10 5.67 13.35
N GLU A 179 -14.61 5.80 12.13
CA GLU A 179 -13.31 6.41 11.84
C GLU A 179 -13.31 7.95 11.76
N GLU A 180 -14.45 8.62 11.91
CA GLU A 180 -14.55 10.09 11.87
C GLU A 180 -13.76 10.74 10.71
N ILE A 181 -14.01 10.24 9.48
CA ILE A 181 -13.25 10.63 8.29
C ILE A 181 -13.50 12.10 7.96
N ASN A 182 -12.43 12.90 7.90
CA ASN A 182 -12.52 14.30 7.48
C ASN A 182 -12.74 14.39 5.96
N THR A 183 -13.97 14.63 5.55
CA THR A 183 -14.37 14.74 4.13
C THR A 183 -13.84 15.99 3.42
N ASN A 184 -13.24 16.95 4.15
CA ASN A 184 -12.59 18.13 3.56
C ASN A 184 -11.15 17.84 3.10
N GLU A 185 -10.62 16.67 3.44
CA GLU A 185 -9.31 16.18 3.00
C GLU A 185 -9.48 15.11 1.94
N ARG A 186 -8.40 14.81 1.22
CA ARG A 186 -8.38 13.69 0.27
C ARG A 186 -8.23 12.38 1.04
N ASN A 187 -9.10 11.41 0.76
CA ASN A 187 -9.13 10.13 1.46
C ASN A 187 -9.15 8.98 0.45
N ILE A 188 -8.40 7.91 0.75
CA ILE A 188 -8.44 6.59 0.11
C ILE A 188 -8.75 5.59 1.21
N ILE A 189 -9.77 4.73 0.99
CA ILE A 189 -10.18 3.67 1.92
C ILE A 189 -10.11 2.34 1.20
#